data_5abed6030549762740dbc55482823e86
#
_entry.id   5abed6030549762740dbc55482823e86
#
_cell.length_a   1.000
_cell.length_b   1.000
_cell.length_c   1.000
_cell.angle_alpha   90.00
_cell.angle_beta   90.00
_cell.angle_gamma   90.00
#
_symmetry.space_group_name_H-M   'P 1'
#
loop_
_entity.id
_entity.type
_entity.pdbx_description
1 polymer ?
#
loop_
_entity_poly.entity_id
_entity_poly.type
_entity_poly.pdbx_seq_one_letter_code
_entity_poly.pdbx_strand_id
1 'polypeptide(L)'
;EKAVAMLSALPCGLTSMSRDIEGLPETSLNLGILKTEESEISAEFCIRSSVLLKKEELKSRLALIMRAIGGKVISFGDYPAWEYKKESRLRSVMTEVYEKMYKNEPVITAIHGGVECGLFSDKIDGLDCVSIGPNLKDIHTYRESMSISSVKRTWEFLLEVLNELAKG
;
A
#
# COMPACT_ATOMS: atom_id res chain seq x y z
N GLU A 1 10.07 -33.22 7.72
CA GLU A 1 10.48 -32.95 6.32
C GLU A 1 9.54 -31.96 5.61
N LYS A 2 8.20 -32.20 5.59
CA LYS A 2 7.24 -31.32 4.93
C LYS A 2 7.27 -29.87 5.44
N ALA A 3 7.41 -29.65 6.75
CA ALA A 3 7.52 -28.32 7.35
C ALA A 3 8.77 -27.57 6.87
N VAL A 4 9.89 -28.24 6.77
CA VAL A 4 11.14 -27.66 6.23
C VAL A 4 10.96 -27.33 4.75
N ALA A 5 10.37 -28.22 3.97
CA ALA A 5 10.06 -27.98 2.57
C ALA A 5 9.14 -26.75 2.39
N MET A 6 8.10 -26.64 3.23
CA MET A 6 7.20 -25.46 3.26
C MET A 6 7.98 -24.17 3.49
N LEU A 7 8.71 -24.08 4.59
CA LEU A 7 9.43 -22.86 4.96
C LEU A 7 10.54 -22.48 3.98
N SER A 8 11.17 -23.49 3.34
CA SER A 8 12.22 -23.26 2.34
C SER A 8 11.67 -22.84 0.97
N ALA A 9 10.45 -23.28 0.61
CA ALA A 9 9.85 -23.02 -0.68
C ALA A 9 9.01 -21.72 -0.71
N LEU A 10 8.43 -21.32 0.43
CA LEU A 10 7.60 -20.12 0.51
C LEU A 10 8.48 -18.88 0.37
N PRO A 11 8.16 -17.97 -0.57
CA PRO A 11 8.88 -16.71 -0.71
C PRO A 11 8.66 -15.83 0.51
N CYS A 12 9.64 -14.98 0.82
CA CYS A 12 9.53 -13.96 1.87
C CYS A 12 10.35 -12.73 1.47
N GLY A 13 9.87 -11.54 1.82
CA GLY A 13 10.53 -10.28 1.57
C GLY A 13 9.99 -9.54 0.34
N LEU A 14 10.84 -8.68 -0.23
CA LEU A 14 10.52 -7.89 -1.41
C LEU A 14 10.51 -8.80 -2.66
N THR A 15 9.41 -8.74 -3.43
CA THR A 15 9.26 -9.55 -4.65
C THR A 15 9.31 -8.73 -5.92
N SER A 16 8.90 -7.46 -5.90
CA SER A 16 9.08 -6.53 -7.01
C SER A 16 9.16 -5.07 -6.57
N MET A 17 9.88 -4.28 -7.39
CA MET A 17 9.97 -2.83 -7.27
C MET A 17 9.03 -2.17 -8.27
N SER A 18 8.57 -0.98 -7.96
CA SER A 18 7.78 -0.15 -8.88
C SER A 18 8.60 0.19 -10.13
N ARG A 19 7.92 0.18 -11.27
CA ARG A 19 8.49 0.64 -12.54
C ARG A 19 8.23 2.13 -12.80
N ASP A 20 7.32 2.71 -12.05
CA ASP A 20 6.87 4.09 -12.22
C ASP A 20 7.49 5.05 -11.19
N ILE A 21 7.88 4.54 -10.03
CA ILE A 21 8.50 5.33 -8.95
C ILE A 21 9.79 4.63 -8.51
N GLU A 22 10.92 5.27 -8.74
CA GLU A 22 12.23 4.74 -8.39
C GLU A 22 12.37 4.51 -6.87
N GLY A 23 12.97 3.38 -6.50
CA GLY A 23 13.22 3.03 -5.10
C GLY A 23 11.98 2.58 -4.32
N LEU A 24 10.79 2.57 -4.91
CA LEU A 24 9.55 2.17 -4.23
C LEU A 24 9.32 0.66 -4.31
N PRO A 25 9.17 -0.06 -3.18
CA PRO A 25 8.64 -1.42 -3.15
C PRO A 25 7.22 -1.46 -3.73
N GLU A 26 6.98 -2.32 -4.71
CA GLU A 26 5.66 -2.52 -5.31
C GLU A 26 4.93 -3.69 -4.65
N THR A 27 5.64 -4.81 -4.48
CA THR A 27 5.06 -6.05 -3.96
C THR A 27 5.99 -6.70 -2.97
N SER A 28 5.48 -7.08 -1.83
CA SER A 28 6.22 -7.77 -0.78
C SER A 28 5.37 -8.82 -0.07
N LEU A 29 6.04 -9.77 0.54
CA LEU A 29 5.45 -10.84 1.31
C LEU A 29 6.25 -11.01 2.60
N ASN A 30 5.61 -10.95 3.75
CA ASN A 30 6.24 -11.10 5.04
C ASN A 30 5.64 -12.26 5.83
N LEU A 31 6.49 -13.17 6.32
CA LEU A 31 6.10 -14.14 7.32
C LEU A 31 5.97 -13.44 8.67
N GLY A 32 4.73 -13.23 9.12
CA GLY A 32 4.42 -12.55 10.38
C GLY A 32 4.33 -13.50 11.57
N ILE A 33 3.70 -14.65 11.39
CA ILE A 33 3.48 -15.62 12.47
C ILE A 33 3.80 -17.02 11.98
N LEU A 34 4.55 -17.76 12.78
CA LEU A 34 4.78 -19.20 12.62
C LEU A 34 4.34 -19.91 13.90
N LYS A 35 3.40 -20.84 13.77
CA LYS A 35 2.91 -21.67 14.87
C LYS A 35 3.22 -23.14 14.61
N THR A 36 3.67 -23.84 15.63
CA THR A 36 3.89 -25.27 15.61
C THR A 36 3.05 -25.91 16.69
N GLU A 37 2.20 -26.83 16.31
CA GLU A 37 1.36 -27.65 17.18
C GLU A 37 1.73 -29.12 17.04
N GLU A 38 1.10 -30.01 17.80
CA GLU A 38 1.46 -31.45 17.78
C GLU A 38 1.26 -32.08 16.40
N SER A 39 0.24 -31.72 15.67
CA SER A 39 -0.14 -32.33 14.38
C SER A 39 0.00 -31.42 13.17
N GLU A 40 0.19 -30.09 13.36
CA GLU A 40 0.27 -29.15 12.27
C GLU A 40 1.28 -28.04 12.50
N ILE A 41 1.73 -27.45 11.38
CA ILE A 41 2.46 -26.19 11.35
C ILE A 41 1.69 -25.22 10.48
N SER A 42 1.42 -24.02 11.01
CA SER A 42 0.81 -22.93 10.27
C SER A 42 1.73 -21.73 10.18
N ALA A 43 1.68 -21.06 9.02
CA ALA A 43 2.45 -19.85 8.74
C ALA A 43 1.51 -18.77 8.19
N GLU A 44 1.46 -17.62 8.85
CA GLU A 44 0.64 -16.48 8.40
C GLU A 44 1.54 -15.48 7.68
N PHE A 45 1.17 -15.17 6.46
CA PHE A 45 1.87 -14.22 5.61
C PHE A 45 1.03 -12.97 5.36
N CYS A 46 1.67 -11.81 5.44
CA CYS A 46 1.09 -10.56 4.98
C CYS A 46 1.61 -10.26 3.57
N ILE A 47 0.72 -10.27 2.59
CA ILE A 47 1.00 -9.85 1.21
C ILE A 47 0.64 -8.37 1.09
N ARG A 48 1.57 -7.57 0.55
CA ARG A 48 1.33 -6.16 0.21
C ARG A 48 1.69 -5.93 -1.24
N SER A 49 0.79 -5.30 -1.98
CA SER A 49 1.05 -4.90 -3.36
C SER A 49 0.17 -3.70 -3.73
N SER A 50 0.75 -2.74 -4.43
CA SER A 50 0.00 -1.67 -5.09
C SER A 50 -0.62 -2.15 -6.41
N VAL A 51 -0.23 -3.31 -6.95
CA VAL A 51 -0.71 -3.88 -8.21
C VAL A 51 -1.52 -5.14 -7.96
N LEU A 52 -2.81 -5.12 -8.34
CA LEU A 52 -3.74 -6.23 -8.08
C LEU A 52 -3.24 -7.54 -8.70
N LEU A 53 -2.81 -7.53 -9.96
CA LEU A 53 -2.33 -8.75 -10.64
C LEU A 53 -1.13 -9.38 -9.93
N LYS A 54 -0.22 -8.58 -9.39
CA LYS A 54 0.94 -9.06 -8.63
C LYS A 54 0.55 -9.68 -7.30
N LYS A 55 -0.45 -9.12 -6.64
CA LYS A 55 -1.03 -9.69 -5.41
C LYS A 55 -1.64 -11.06 -5.68
N GLU A 56 -2.46 -11.18 -6.71
CA GLU A 56 -3.10 -12.46 -7.09
C GLU A 56 -2.09 -13.50 -7.60
N GLU A 57 -1.04 -13.08 -8.30
CA GLU A 57 0.08 -13.95 -8.69
C GLU A 57 0.74 -14.58 -7.46
N LEU A 58 1.06 -13.77 -6.43
CA LEU A 58 1.65 -14.29 -5.19
C LEU A 58 0.70 -15.25 -4.45
N LYS A 59 -0.58 -14.91 -4.31
CA LYS A 59 -1.59 -15.79 -3.71
C LYS A 59 -1.64 -17.15 -4.43
N SER A 60 -1.68 -17.11 -5.77
CA SER A 60 -1.69 -18.30 -6.60
C SER A 60 -0.41 -19.13 -6.44
N ARG A 61 0.75 -18.49 -6.40
CA ARG A 61 2.03 -19.14 -6.17
C ARG A 61 2.10 -19.86 -4.81
N LEU A 62 1.65 -19.20 -3.74
CA LEU A 62 1.57 -19.80 -2.41
C LEU A 62 0.63 -21.02 -2.41
N ALA A 63 -0.54 -20.91 -3.06
CA ALA A 63 -1.48 -22.01 -3.16
C ALA A 63 -0.92 -23.22 -3.93
N LEU A 64 -0.16 -22.99 -5.00
CA LEU A 64 0.51 -24.04 -5.77
C LEU A 64 1.58 -24.77 -4.94
N ILE A 65 2.44 -24.01 -4.24
CA ILE A 65 3.48 -24.58 -3.37
C ILE A 65 2.83 -25.43 -2.28
N MET A 66 1.83 -24.89 -1.58
CA MET A 66 1.17 -25.61 -0.50
C MET A 66 0.44 -26.87 -1.00
N ARG A 67 -0.19 -26.82 -2.16
CA ARG A 67 -0.80 -28.00 -2.79
C ARG A 67 0.23 -29.09 -3.07
N ALA A 68 1.41 -28.72 -3.59
CA ALA A 68 2.46 -29.68 -3.92
C ALA A 68 2.98 -30.47 -2.71
N ILE A 69 2.95 -29.89 -1.51
CA ILE A 69 3.36 -30.55 -0.27
C ILE A 69 2.20 -31.12 0.55
N GLY A 70 0.97 -31.05 0.03
CA GLY A 70 -0.25 -31.54 0.69
C GLY A 70 -0.77 -30.65 1.81
N GLY A 71 -0.44 -29.35 1.77
CA GLY A 71 -0.93 -28.34 2.69
C GLY A 71 -2.19 -27.62 2.16
N LYS A 72 -2.68 -26.66 2.95
CA LYS A 72 -3.85 -25.81 2.63
C LYS A 72 -3.46 -24.36 2.75
N VAL A 73 -4.14 -23.49 1.98
CA VAL A 73 -4.05 -22.03 2.08
C VAL A 73 -5.42 -21.46 2.38
N ILE A 74 -5.48 -20.56 3.33
CA ILE A 74 -6.66 -19.76 3.67
C ILE A 74 -6.27 -18.30 3.47
N SER A 75 -7.08 -17.55 2.74
CA SER A 75 -6.90 -16.10 2.55
C SER A 75 -7.97 -15.36 3.35
N PHE A 76 -7.54 -14.32 4.07
CA PHE A 76 -8.42 -13.46 4.87
C PHE A 76 -7.87 -12.04 4.91
N GLY A 77 -8.71 -11.06 5.28
CA GLY A 77 -8.30 -9.66 5.40
C GLY A 77 -7.84 -9.05 4.07
N ASP A 78 -8.41 -9.48 2.96
CA ASP A 78 -8.06 -8.95 1.64
C ASP A 78 -8.55 -7.52 1.47
N TYR A 79 -7.73 -6.67 0.87
CA TYR A 79 -8.07 -5.30 0.52
C TYR A 79 -7.59 -4.97 -0.90
N PRO A 80 -8.28 -4.05 -1.61
CA PRO A 80 -7.92 -3.68 -2.97
C PRO A 80 -6.53 -3.06 -3.08
N ALA A 81 -5.87 -3.28 -4.20
CA ALA A 81 -4.67 -2.55 -4.56
C ALA A 81 -5.02 -1.10 -4.94
N TRP A 82 -4.11 -0.18 -4.66
CA TRP A 82 -4.21 1.20 -5.13
C TRP A 82 -3.05 1.47 -6.08
N GLU A 83 -3.33 1.24 -7.37
CA GLU A 83 -2.32 1.38 -8.41
C GLU A 83 -1.99 2.85 -8.68
N TYR A 84 -0.70 3.12 -8.92
CA TYR A 84 -0.26 4.44 -9.31
C TYR A 84 -0.79 4.79 -10.71
N LYS A 85 -1.57 5.85 -10.82
CA LYS A 85 -2.02 6.41 -12.10
C LYS A 85 -0.97 7.39 -12.62
N LYS A 86 -0.43 7.15 -13.81
CA LYS A 86 0.54 8.07 -14.45
C LYS A 86 -0.07 9.43 -14.71
N GLU A 87 -1.32 9.46 -15.18
CA GLU A 87 -2.09 10.67 -15.43
C GLU A 87 -3.15 10.84 -14.35
N SER A 88 -3.12 11.97 -13.66
CA SER A 88 -4.06 12.36 -12.63
C SER A 88 -4.24 13.86 -12.66
N ARG A 89 -5.44 14.31 -13.02
CA ARG A 89 -5.79 15.74 -13.02
C ARG A 89 -5.70 16.30 -11.61
N LEU A 90 -6.22 15.56 -10.63
CA LEU A 90 -6.18 15.98 -9.23
C LEU A 90 -4.74 16.20 -8.76
N ARG A 91 -3.84 15.26 -9.05
CA ARG A 91 -2.43 15.39 -8.67
C ARG A 91 -1.76 16.58 -9.35
N SER A 92 -2.04 16.83 -10.63
CA SER A 92 -1.50 17.99 -11.36
C SER A 92 -1.93 19.31 -10.71
N VAL A 93 -3.22 19.48 -10.43
CA VAL A 93 -3.74 20.68 -9.74
C VAL A 93 -3.12 20.82 -8.34
N MET A 94 -3.02 19.74 -7.60
CA MET A 94 -2.39 19.77 -6.27
C MET A 94 -0.91 20.16 -6.34
N THR A 95 -0.17 19.68 -7.33
CA THR A 95 1.24 20.06 -7.55
C THR A 95 1.38 21.55 -7.82
N GLU A 96 0.59 22.09 -8.74
CA GLU A 96 0.60 23.52 -9.07
C GLU A 96 0.26 24.40 -7.85
N VAL A 97 -0.77 24.03 -7.09
CA VAL A 97 -1.16 24.75 -5.85
C VAL A 97 -0.04 24.67 -4.82
N TYR A 98 0.57 23.51 -4.64
CA TYR A 98 1.67 23.32 -3.68
C TYR A 98 2.87 24.20 -4.02
N GLU A 99 3.32 24.22 -5.28
CA GLU A 99 4.41 25.07 -5.76
C GLU A 99 4.10 26.56 -5.60
N LYS A 100 2.88 26.95 -5.89
CA LYS A 100 2.41 28.33 -5.71
C LYS A 100 2.46 28.77 -4.25
N MET A 101 2.02 27.91 -3.31
CA MET A 101 1.95 28.21 -1.88
C MET A 101 3.33 28.15 -1.20
N TYR A 102 4.12 27.13 -1.50
CA TYR A 102 5.33 26.79 -0.73
C TYR A 102 6.65 27.06 -1.46
N LYS A 103 6.59 27.40 -2.77
CA LYS A 103 7.77 27.68 -3.63
C LYS A 103 8.76 26.51 -3.71
N ASN A 104 8.28 25.29 -3.54
CA ASN A 104 9.01 24.05 -3.65
C ASN A 104 8.14 23.02 -4.37
N GLU A 105 8.76 22.04 -5.02
CA GLU A 105 8.06 20.90 -5.59
C GLU A 105 7.59 19.93 -4.49
N PRO A 106 6.37 19.37 -4.60
CA PRO A 106 5.93 18.34 -3.69
C PRO A 106 6.62 17.01 -3.99
N VAL A 107 6.86 16.21 -2.97
CA VAL A 107 7.32 14.84 -3.14
C VAL A 107 6.11 13.96 -3.43
N ILE A 108 6.06 13.42 -4.65
CA ILE A 108 5.04 12.46 -5.08
C ILE A 108 5.57 11.06 -4.82
N THR A 109 4.82 10.30 -4.06
CA THR A 109 5.17 8.92 -3.72
C THR A 109 3.93 8.02 -3.80
N ALA A 110 4.13 6.72 -3.69
CA ALA A 110 3.06 5.75 -3.52
C ALA A 110 3.44 4.78 -2.39
N ILE A 111 2.49 4.02 -1.93
CA ILE A 111 2.72 2.98 -0.94
C ILE A 111 2.11 1.65 -1.43
N HIS A 112 2.70 0.55 -1.04
CA HIS A 112 2.17 -0.79 -1.31
C HIS A 112 1.34 -1.35 -0.14
N GLY A 113 0.87 -0.45 0.73
CA GLY A 113 -0.02 -0.77 1.86
C GLY A 113 -1.50 -0.56 1.52
N GLY A 114 -2.38 -1.11 2.35
CA GLY A 114 -3.81 -0.82 2.29
C GLY A 114 -4.09 0.58 2.82
N VAL A 115 -4.74 1.39 1.99
CA VAL A 115 -5.24 2.71 2.36
C VAL A 115 -6.66 2.88 1.82
N GLU A 116 -7.42 3.80 2.39
CA GLU A 116 -8.80 4.07 2.03
C GLU A 116 -8.98 4.43 0.55
N CYS A 117 -7.98 5.10 -0.05
CA CYS A 117 -7.98 5.41 -1.48
C CYS A 117 -8.10 4.16 -2.37
N GLY A 118 -7.49 3.03 -1.95
CA GLY A 118 -7.66 1.75 -2.64
C GLY A 118 -9.11 1.26 -2.60
N LEU A 119 -9.76 1.35 -1.43
CA LEU A 119 -11.16 0.98 -1.27
C LEU A 119 -12.10 1.86 -2.10
N PHE A 120 -11.86 3.17 -2.13
CA PHE A 120 -12.66 4.09 -2.94
C PHE A 120 -12.45 3.84 -4.44
N SER A 121 -11.21 3.65 -4.88
CA SER A 121 -10.89 3.38 -6.29
C SER A 121 -11.45 2.04 -6.78
N ASP A 122 -11.60 1.05 -5.90
CA ASP A 122 -12.24 -0.24 -6.20
C ASP A 122 -13.76 -0.12 -6.37
N LYS A 123 -14.39 0.82 -5.66
CA LYS A 123 -15.84 1.02 -5.65
C LYS A 123 -16.33 2.02 -6.69
N ILE A 124 -15.49 2.95 -7.08
CA ILE A 124 -15.85 4.07 -7.96
C ILE A 124 -14.96 4.03 -9.20
N ASP A 125 -15.52 3.56 -10.30
CA ASP A 125 -14.80 3.48 -11.57
C ASP A 125 -14.27 4.85 -12.01
N GLY A 126 -13.00 4.87 -12.39
CA GLY A 126 -12.35 6.08 -12.89
C GLY A 126 -11.97 7.10 -11.82
N LEU A 127 -12.23 6.84 -10.53
CA LEU A 127 -11.89 7.78 -9.46
C LEU A 127 -10.42 8.20 -9.55
N ASP A 128 -10.19 9.52 -9.52
CA ASP A 128 -8.88 10.12 -9.35
C ASP A 128 -8.70 10.47 -7.87
N CYS A 129 -7.72 9.86 -7.23
CA CYS A 129 -7.58 9.86 -5.77
C CYS A 129 -6.14 10.13 -5.36
N VAL A 130 -5.97 11.06 -4.42
CA VAL A 130 -4.67 11.40 -3.81
C VAL A 130 -4.82 11.41 -2.30
N SER A 131 -3.85 10.85 -1.59
CA SER A 131 -3.79 10.87 -0.13
C SER A 131 -2.81 11.94 0.34
N ILE A 132 -3.26 12.78 1.26
CA ILE A 132 -2.44 13.80 1.93
C ILE A 132 -2.77 13.79 3.43
N GLY A 133 -1.88 14.35 4.22
CA GLY A 133 -2.12 14.49 5.65
C GLY A 133 -1.10 15.37 6.37
N PRO A 134 -1.34 15.67 7.66
CA PRO A 134 -0.38 16.34 8.50
C PRO A 134 0.83 15.47 8.81
N ASN A 135 1.90 16.09 9.35
CA ASN A 135 3.10 15.38 9.75
C ASN A 135 2.81 14.56 11.01
N LEU A 136 2.98 13.25 10.89
CA LEU A 136 2.87 12.28 11.95
C LEU A 136 4.23 11.68 12.29
N LYS A 137 4.44 11.31 13.55
CA LYS A 137 5.62 10.58 14.04
C LYS A 137 5.17 9.37 14.82
N ASP A 138 6.01 8.33 14.80
CA ASP A 138 5.82 7.08 15.58
C ASP A 138 4.43 6.44 15.36
N ILE A 139 3.93 6.48 14.11
CA ILE A 139 2.62 5.97 13.71
C ILE A 139 2.48 4.50 14.14
N HIS A 140 1.29 4.12 14.64
CA HIS A 140 0.98 2.78 15.15
C HIS A 140 1.74 2.41 16.43
N THR A 141 2.22 3.38 17.20
CA THR A 141 2.83 3.17 18.52
C THR A 141 2.15 4.01 19.59
N TYR A 142 2.40 3.70 20.87
CA TYR A 142 1.92 4.50 22.00
C TYR A 142 2.56 5.91 22.08
N ARG A 143 3.56 6.19 21.25
CA ARG A 143 4.23 7.50 21.13
C ARG A 143 3.75 8.29 19.94
N GLU A 144 2.74 7.81 19.25
CA GLU A 144 2.21 8.49 18.08
C GLU A 144 1.90 9.96 18.39
N SER A 145 2.37 10.84 17.54
CA SER A 145 2.20 12.27 17.69
C SER A 145 2.00 12.97 16.36
N MET A 146 1.25 14.07 16.37
CA MET A 146 0.92 14.88 15.21
C MET A 146 1.35 16.32 15.41
N SER A 147 1.94 16.93 14.38
CA SER A 147 2.32 18.34 14.39
C SER A 147 1.09 19.24 14.20
N ILE A 148 0.69 19.99 15.23
CA ILE A 148 -0.44 20.92 15.17
C ILE A 148 -0.29 21.95 14.06
N SER A 149 0.91 22.52 13.88
CA SER A 149 1.17 23.49 12.82
C SER A 149 1.04 22.89 11.41
N SER A 150 1.32 21.59 11.24
CA SER A 150 1.14 20.92 9.95
C SER A 150 -0.33 20.66 9.62
N VAL A 151 -1.19 20.47 10.62
CA VAL A 151 -2.64 20.36 10.42
C VAL A 151 -3.18 21.63 9.77
N LYS A 152 -2.79 22.81 10.30
CA LYS A 152 -3.18 24.09 9.74
C LYS A 152 -2.72 24.21 8.27
N ARG A 153 -1.47 23.91 7.97
CA ARG A 153 -0.94 23.98 6.59
C ARG A 153 -1.66 23.01 5.66
N THR A 154 -1.94 21.77 6.11
CA THR A 154 -2.69 20.79 5.31
C THR A 154 -4.10 21.29 5.02
N TRP A 155 -4.77 21.91 5.98
CA TRP A 155 -6.09 22.50 5.83
C TRP A 155 -6.09 23.66 4.83
N GLU A 156 -5.16 24.61 4.98
CA GLU A 156 -5.02 25.76 4.05
C GLU A 156 -4.73 25.28 2.63
N PHE A 157 -3.86 24.29 2.47
CA PHE A 157 -3.58 23.65 1.19
C PHE A 157 -4.82 22.99 0.58
N LEU A 158 -5.58 22.23 1.36
CA LEU A 158 -6.80 21.59 0.90
C LEU A 158 -7.83 22.62 0.41
N LEU A 159 -8.03 23.72 1.14
CA LEU A 159 -8.94 24.77 0.73
C LEU A 159 -8.52 25.42 -0.60
N GLU A 160 -7.23 25.67 -0.79
CA GLU A 160 -6.74 26.26 -2.05
C GLU A 160 -6.87 25.30 -3.23
N VAL A 161 -6.63 23.99 -3.02
CA VAL A 161 -6.88 22.96 -4.04
C VAL A 161 -8.36 22.92 -4.44
N LEU A 162 -9.28 22.94 -3.47
CA LEU A 162 -10.72 22.97 -3.75
C LEU A 162 -11.13 24.24 -4.50
N ASN A 163 -10.57 25.39 -4.14
CA ASN A 163 -10.80 26.65 -4.84
C ASN A 163 -10.31 26.57 -6.30
N GLU A 164 -9.15 25.97 -6.55
CA GLU A 164 -8.61 25.83 -7.91
C GLU A 164 -9.43 24.87 -8.75
N LEU A 165 -9.85 23.74 -8.17
CA LEU A 165 -10.72 22.76 -8.84
C LEU A 165 -12.11 23.34 -9.19
N ALA A 166 -12.61 24.29 -8.40
CA ALA A 166 -13.91 24.95 -8.66
C ALA A 166 -13.88 25.95 -9.82
N LYS A 167 -12.70 26.36 -10.29
CA LYS A 167 -12.55 27.31 -11.42
C LYS A 167 -12.58 26.64 -12.80
N GLY A 168 -12.34 25.35 -12.86
CA GLY A 168 -12.22 24.58 -14.12
C GLY A 168 -12.94 23.29 -14.15
#